data_b816bfa54e4fd62c00bd90673b9e85af
#
_entry.id   b816bfa54e4fd62c00bd90673b9e85af
#
_cell.length_a   1.000
_cell.length_b   1.000
_cell.length_c   1.000
_cell.angle_alpha   90.00
_cell.angle_beta   90.00
_cell.angle_gamma   90.00
#
_symmetry.space_group_name_H-M   'P 1'
#
loop_
_entity.id
_entity.type
_entity.pdbx_description
1 polymer ?
#
loop_
_entity_poly.entity_id
_entity_poly.type
_entity_poly.pdbx_seq_one_letter_code
_entity_poly.pdbx_strand_id
1 'polypeptide(L)'
;MKVFIFNREKFIKERLDVHKEYSEKINKLTDEEKERMIKITTWVNLKSYFEWANKPSEEFEKELKGVKWAKELDGVIIDNWVSPFGNHLEYYNRDIDEKWCDVVEDENYVLDYRKVTNIYTIHKLLKEVSNNKEIVNVKELMNTLSKFGKVTKNEEYNRIDLIFGDKSSDDVWIKEIDGENCYIVAYGGCDSRCMGGWIFDYRDEYKEEDNE
;
A
#
# COMPACT_ATOMS: atom_id res chain seq x y z
N MET A 1 -13.49 10.84 -4.55
CA MET A 1 -12.53 10.12 -3.65
C MET A 1 -11.12 10.56 -3.99
N LYS A 2 -10.23 10.72 -3.01
CA LYS A 2 -8.80 10.99 -3.26
C LYS A 2 -8.08 9.68 -3.56
N VAL A 3 -7.38 9.65 -4.68
CA VAL A 3 -6.55 8.52 -5.09
C VAL A 3 -5.09 8.99 -5.09
N PHE A 4 -4.21 8.26 -4.43
CA PHE A 4 -2.79 8.56 -4.32
C PHE A 4 -2.01 7.62 -5.24
N ILE A 5 -1.29 8.18 -6.20
CA ILE A 5 -0.48 7.43 -7.15
C ILE A 5 0.98 7.78 -6.89
N PHE A 6 1.80 6.79 -6.50
CA PHE A 6 3.20 7.04 -6.23
C PHE A 6 3.93 7.56 -7.47
N ASN A 7 4.64 8.66 -7.30
CA ASN A 7 5.41 9.30 -8.34
C ASN A 7 6.89 9.34 -7.93
N ARG A 8 7.69 8.53 -8.59
CA ARG A 8 9.12 8.39 -8.30
C ARG A 8 9.90 9.70 -8.47
N GLU A 9 9.52 10.54 -9.42
CA GLU A 9 10.20 11.82 -9.63
C GLU A 9 9.95 12.79 -8.47
N LYS A 10 8.70 12.80 -7.95
CA LYS A 10 8.36 13.57 -6.74
C LYS A 10 9.13 13.06 -5.52
N PHE A 11 9.23 11.73 -5.36
CA PHE A 11 10.04 11.12 -4.30
C PHE A 11 11.51 11.58 -4.38
N ILE A 12 12.12 11.46 -5.56
CA ILE A 12 13.52 11.87 -5.77
C ILE A 12 13.70 13.35 -5.48
N LYS A 13 12.83 14.19 -6.01
CA LYS A 13 12.89 15.64 -5.81
C LYS A 13 12.79 16.01 -4.33
N GLU A 14 11.79 15.50 -3.63
CA GLU A 14 11.58 15.79 -2.20
C GLU A 14 12.80 15.34 -1.37
N ARG A 15 13.33 14.15 -1.65
CA ARG A 15 14.52 13.65 -0.95
C ARG A 15 15.77 14.49 -1.22
N LEU A 16 15.93 15.03 -2.42
CA LEU A 16 16.99 15.95 -2.77
C LEU A 16 16.82 17.32 -2.07
N ASP A 17 15.59 17.83 -2.01
CA ASP A 17 15.31 19.10 -1.33
C ASP A 17 15.64 18.97 0.17
N VAL A 18 15.23 17.88 0.81
CA VAL A 18 15.58 17.57 2.21
C VAL A 18 17.10 17.44 2.38
N HIS A 19 17.77 16.68 1.52
CA HIS A 19 19.22 16.53 1.58
C HIS A 19 19.93 17.87 1.48
N LYS A 20 19.53 18.73 0.55
CA LYS A 20 20.08 20.06 0.38
C LYS A 20 19.91 20.92 1.64
N GLU A 21 18.70 20.93 2.21
CA GLU A 21 18.42 21.69 3.43
C GLU A 21 19.33 21.27 4.59
N TYR A 22 19.49 19.96 4.80
CA TYR A 22 20.34 19.44 5.86
C TYR A 22 21.83 19.65 5.58
N SER A 23 22.25 19.50 4.34
CA SER A 23 23.63 19.80 3.90
C SER A 23 24.00 21.26 4.21
N GLU A 24 23.11 22.20 3.89
CA GLU A 24 23.32 23.62 4.19
C GLU A 24 23.40 23.91 5.69
N LYS A 25 22.61 23.21 6.52
CA LYS A 25 22.66 23.34 7.99
C LYS A 25 23.97 22.80 8.56
N ILE A 26 24.39 21.61 8.11
CA ILE A 26 25.60 20.95 8.61
C ILE A 26 26.87 21.63 8.15
N ASN A 27 26.88 22.21 6.95
CA ASN A 27 28.03 22.95 6.44
C ASN A 27 28.27 24.27 7.16
N LYS A 28 27.31 24.78 7.95
CA LYS A 28 27.50 25.94 8.84
C LYS A 28 28.17 25.60 10.16
N LEU A 29 28.23 24.29 10.50
CA LEU A 29 28.89 23.86 11.73
C LEU A 29 30.41 23.77 11.54
N THR A 30 31.15 24.20 12.53
CA THR A 30 32.58 23.98 12.58
C THR A 30 32.92 22.51 12.88
N ASP A 31 34.15 22.10 12.61
CA ASP A 31 34.57 20.72 12.91
C ASP A 31 34.55 20.44 14.41
N GLU A 32 34.86 21.43 15.24
CA GLU A 32 34.78 21.31 16.70
C GLU A 32 33.34 21.10 17.18
N GLU A 33 32.38 21.80 16.60
CA GLU A 33 30.94 21.62 16.89
C GLU A 33 30.47 20.25 16.48
N LYS A 34 30.85 19.75 15.29
CA LYS A 34 30.53 18.42 14.81
C LYS A 34 31.09 17.33 15.74
N GLU A 35 32.37 17.45 16.12
CA GLU A 35 32.99 16.51 17.06
C GLU A 35 32.31 16.51 18.43
N ARG A 36 31.95 17.69 18.94
CA ARG A 36 31.22 17.82 20.20
C ARG A 36 29.86 17.14 20.12
N MET A 37 29.11 17.35 19.04
CA MET A 37 27.81 16.71 18.82
C MET A 37 27.95 15.19 18.79
N ILE A 38 28.95 14.63 18.11
CA ILE A 38 29.20 13.19 18.06
C ILE A 38 29.45 12.63 19.47
N LYS A 39 30.22 13.34 20.29
CA LYS A 39 30.55 12.88 21.66
C LYS A 39 29.35 12.87 22.61
N ILE A 40 28.41 13.81 22.48
CA ILE A 40 27.27 13.92 23.39
C ILE A 40 26.04 13.13 22.92
N THR A 41 25.98 12.68 21.66
CA THR A 41 24.83 11.96 21.08
C THR A 41 25.17 10.49 20.97
N THR A 42 24.58 9.69 21.87
CA THR A 42 24.87 8.24 21.95
C THR A 42 23.84 7.34 21.27
N TRP A 43 22.68 7.89 20.93
CA TRP A 43 21.51 7.15 20.42
C TRP A 43 21.33 7.24 18.89
N VAL A 44 22.10 8.08 18.22
CA VAL A 44 22.10 8.25 16.75
C VAL A 44 23.54 8.25 16.25
N ASN A 45 23.80 7.60 15.14
CA ASN A 45 25.11 7.64 14.48
C ASN A 45 25.26 8.97 13.69
N LEU A 46 25.60 10.04 14.40
CA LEU A 46 25.79 11.36 13.80
C LEU A 46 26.93 11.40 12.77
N LYS A 47 27.94 10.53 12.91
CA LYS A 47 29.02 10.48 11.92
C LYS A 47 28.50 10.08 10.55
N SER A 48 27.73 9.00 10.46
CA SER A 48 27.10 8.58 9.21
C SER A 48 26.11 9.61 8.66
N TYR A 49 25.44 10.34 9.57
CA TYR A 49 24.55 11.44 9.18
C TYR A 49 25.31 12.60 8.55
N PHE A 50 26.44 13.01 9.11
CA PHE A 50 27.28 14.05 8.52
C PHE A 50 27.91 13.62 7.20
N GLU A 51 28.34 12.35 7.10
CA GLU A 51 28.81 11.78 5.83
C GLU A 51 27.73 11.82 4.76
N TRP A 52 26.50 11.43 5.12
CA TRP A 52 25.36 11.52 4.22
C TRP A 52 25.09 12.97 3.77
N ALA A 53 25.04 13.91 4.70
CA ALA A 53 24.75 15.31 4.40
C ALA A 53 25.85 16.00 3.56
N ASN A 54 27.10 15.53 3.65
CA ASN A 54 28.21 16.02 2.84
C ASN A 54 28.33 15.34 1.47
N LYS A 55 27.49 14.35 1.18
CA LYS A 55 27.50 13.67 -0.11
C LYS A 55 27.13 14.66 -1.23
N PRO A 56 27.82 14.67 -2.38
CA PRO A 56 27.42 15.48 -3.53
C PRO A 56 25.99 15.17 -3.97
N SER A 57 25.20 16.20 -4.25
CA SER A 57 23.79 16.02 -4.64
C SER A 57 23.62 15.12 -5.85
N GLU A 58 24.52 15.17 -6.82
CA GLU A 58 24.49 14.30 -8.01
C GLU A 58 24.68 12.82 -7.67
N GLU A 59 25.57 12.52 -6.72
CA GLU A 59 25.79 11.17 -6.23
C GLU A 59 24.57 10.66 -5.49
N PHE A 60 24.02 11.48 -4.60
CA PHE A 60 22.79 11.12 -3.86
C PHE A 60 21.59 10.93 -4.79
N GLU A 61 21.42 11.78 -5.82
CA GLU A 61 20.39 11.60 -6.83
C GLU A 61 20.52 10.27 -7.57
N LYS A 62 21.74 9.89 -7.93
CA LYS A 62 22.01 8.61 -8.57
C LYS A 62 21.62 7.42 -7.69
N GLU A 63 21.90 7.50 -6.39
CA GLU A 63 21.47 6.50 -5.42
C GLU A 63 19.93 6.41 -5.35
N LEU A 64 19.24 7.56 -5.25
CA LEU A 64 17.77 7.62 -5.22
C LEU A 64 17.15 7.01 -6.48
N LYS A 65 17.71 7.32 -7.66
CA LYS A 65 17.28 6.71 -8.93
C LYS A 65 17.49 5.19 -8.94
N GLY A 66 18.45 4.68 -8.17
CA GLY A 66 18.77 3.27 -8.00
C GLY A 66 17.82 2.51 -7.04
N VAL A 67 17.03 3.20 -6.23
CA VAL A 67 16.17 2.60 -5.22
C VAL A 67 15.14 1.67 -5.86
N LYS A 68 15.27 0.38 -5.59
CA LYS A 68 14.48 -0.68 -6.24
C LYS A 68 12.98 -0.55 -5.94
N TRP A 69 12.62 -0.42 -4.66
CA TRP A 69 11.22 -0.32 -4.26
C TRP A 69 10.51 0.91 -4.87
N ALA A 70 11.22 2.05 -5.01
CA ALA A 70 10.64 3.25 -5.60
C ALA A 70 10.39 3.10 -7.11
N LYS A 71 11.20 2.28 -7.79
CA LYS A 71 10.96 1.91 -9.20
C LYS A 71 9.76 0.98 -9.34
N GLU A 72 9.61 0.05 -8.42
CA GLU A 72 8.50 -0.92 -8.40
C GLU A 72 7.17 -0.26 -8.08
N LEU A 73 7.20 0.82 -7.28
CA LEU A 73 6.00 1.57 -6.90
C LEU A 73 5.58 2.64 -7.90
N ASP A 74 6.43 3.02 -8.85
CA ASP A 74 6.16 4.12 -9.77
C ASP A 74 4.86 3.92 -10.55
N GLY A 75 3.90 4.85 -10.40
CA GLY A 75 2.56 4.75 -10.97
C GLY A 75 1.59 3.82 -10.23
N VAL A 76 2.00 3.23 -9.11
CA VAL A 76 1.14 2.34 -8.31
C VAL A 76 0.21 3.15 -7.43
N ILE A 77 -1.05 2.71 -7.33
CA ILE A 77 -2.02 3.29 -6.41
C ILE A 77 -1.66 2.88 -4.99
N ILE A 78 -1.47 3.89 -4.14
CA ILE A 78 -1.12 3.70 -2.73
C ILE A 78 -2.39 3.72 -1.89
N ASP A 79 -2.50 2.78 -0.98
CA ASP A 79 -3.64 2.72 -0.09
C ASP A 79 -3.61 3.87 0.92
N ASN A 80 -4.76 4.53 1.09
CA ASN A 80 -4.96 5.58 2.08
C ASN A 80 -5.71 5.00 3.27
N TRP A 81 -4.96 4.65 4.29
CA TRP A 81 -5.51 4.15 5.53
C TRP A 81 -5.75 5.27 6.53
N VAL A 82 -6.97 5.31 7.09
CA VAL A 82 -7.32 6.26 8.13
C VAL A 82 -7.16 5.59 9.49
N SER A 83 -6.13 5.99 10.22
CA SER A 83 -5.91 5.56 11.61
C SER A 83 -6.50 6.56 12.60
N PRO A 84 -6.64 6.20 13.88
CA PRO A 84 -6.97 7.15 14.95
C PRO A 84 -5.97 8.30 15.07
N PHE A 85 -4.77 8.15 14.51
CA PHE A 85 -3.68 9.13 14.52
C PHE A 85 -3.60 9.98 13.25
N GLY A 86 -4.52 9.81 12.32
CA GLY A 86 -4.59 10.55 11.07
C GLY A 86 -4.54 9.67 9.82
N ASN A 87 -4.52 10.32 8.66
CA ASN A 87 -4.37 9.64 7.39
C ASN A 87 -2.95 9.09 7.26
N HIS A 88 -2.85 7.86 6.80
CA HIS A 88 -1.60 7.16 6.62
C HIS A 88 -1.58 6.50 5.23
N LEU A 89 -0.56 6.80 4.46
CA LEU A 89 -0.34 6.15 3.18
C LEU A 89 0.66 5.03 3.39
N GLU A 90 0.27 3.81 3.04
CA GLU A 90 1.09 2.64 3.27
C GLU A 90 1.10 1.70 2.06
N TYR A 91 2.25 1.08 1.84
CA TYR A 91 2.42 0.01 0.88
C TYR A 91 3.34 -1.08 1.47
N TYR A 92 2.81 -2.28 1.70
CA TYR A 92 3.53 -3.39 2.31
C TYR A 92 4.29 -3.00 3.60
N ASN A 93 3.58 -2.43 4.57
CA ASN A 93 4.16 -1.95 5.83
C ASN A 93 5.25 -0.87 5.64
N ARG A 94 5.20 -0.15 4.55
CA ARG A 94 6.09 0.96 4.26
C ARG A 94 5.30 2.25 4.21
N ASP A 95 5.68 3.19 5.07
CA ASP A 95 5.15 4.54 5.07
C ASP A 95 5.50 5.26 3.77
N ILE A 96 4.50 5.82 3.13
CA ILE A 96 4.64 6.63 1.92
C ILE A 96 4.22 8.06 2.24
N ASP A 97 5.11 9.01 2.03
CA ASP A 97 4.78 10.42 2.20
C ASP A 97 3.85 10.89 1.06
N GLU A 98 2.77 11.57 1.41
CA GLU A 98 1.81 12.13 0.44
C GLU A 98 2.50 13.01 -0.60
N LYS A 99 3.57 13.72 -0.23
CA LYS A 99 4.37 14.53 -1.14
C LYS A 99 4.99 13.75 -2.30
N TRP A 100 5.13 12.43 -2.14
CA TRP A 100 5.66 11.54 -3.18
C TRP A 100 4.58 11.05 -4.13
N CYS A 101 3.33 11.49 -3.97
CA CYS A 101 2.22 11.01 -4.76
C CYS A 101 1.63 12.10 -5.66
N ASP A 102 1.08 11.67 -6.77
CA ASP A 102 0.07 12.43 -7.50
C ASP A 102 -1.27 12.17 -6.84
N VAL A 103 -2.01 13.23 -6.56
CA VAL A 103 -3.34 13.15 -5.97
C VAL A 103 -4.36 13.42 -7.07
N VAL A 104 -5.22 12.44 -7.32
CA VAL A 104 -6.34 12.57 -8.25
C VAL A 104 -7.62 12.66 -7.42
N GLU A 105 -8.37 13.76 -7.60
CA GLU A 105 -9.71 13.90 -7.05
C GLU A 105 -10.70 13.61 -8.19
N ASP A 106 -11.35 12.46 -8.13
CA ASP A 106 -12.35 12.06 -9.08
C ASP A 106 -13.57 11.50 -8.33
N GLU A 107 -14.70 12.22 -8.41
CA GLU A 107 -15.95 11.77 -7.80
C GLU A 107 -16.49 10.50 -8.46
N ASN A 108 -16.13 10.29 -9.72
CA ASN A 108 -16.53 9.14 -10.52
C ASN A 108 -15.42 8.07 -10.61
N TYR A 109 -14.35 8.21 -9.83
CA TYR A 109 -13.27 7.24 -9.87
C TYR A 109 -13.77 5.89 -9.37
N VAL A 110 -13.99 5.01 -10.32
CA VAL A 110 -14.24 3.59 -10.07
C VAL A 110 -12.90 2.88 -10.06
N LEU A 111 -12.56 2.26 -8.94
CA LEU A 111 -11.38 1.41 -8.85
C LEU A 111 -11.51 0.27 -9.88
N ASP A 112 -10.62 0.22 -10.85
CA ASP A 112 -10.58 -0.87 -11.81
C ASP A 112 -9.72 -2.00 -11.23
N TYR A 113 -10.36 -3.03 -10.67
CA TYR A 113 -9.69 -4.18 -10.08
C TYR A 113 -8.73 -4.88 -11.05
N ARG A 114 -8.89 -4.71 -12.36
CA ARG A 114 -7.97 -5.23 -13.38
C ARG A 114 -6.60 -4.54 -13.39
N LYS A 115 -6.50 -3.36 -12.76
CA LYS A 115 -5.28 -2.56 -12.63
C LYS A 115 -4.65 -2.68 -11.25
N VAL A 116 -5.23 -3.49 -10.38
CA VAL A 116 -4.73 -3.66 -9.01
C VAL A 116 -3.35 -4.32 -9.02
N THR A 117 -2.44 -3.81 -8.23
CA THR A 117 -1.03 -4.25 -8.22
C THR A 117 -0.59 -4.89 -6.91
N ASN A 118 -1.38 -4.77 -5.84
CA ASN A 118 -1.08 -5.35 -4.54
C ASN A 118 -2.33 -5.75 -3.76
N ILE A 119 -2.16 -6.57 -2.73
CA ILE A 119 -3.27 -7.16 -1.95
C ILE A 119 -4.09 -6.11 -1.18
N TYR A 120 -3.45 -5.07 -0.66
CA TYR A 120 -4.16 -4.00 0.08
C TYR A 120 -5.08 -3.21 -0.85
N THR A 121 -4.62 -2.93 -2.07
CA THR A 121 -5.46 -2.29 -3.08
C THR A 121 -6.62 -3.21 -3.49
N ILE A 122 -6.40 -4.53 -3.53
CA ILE A 122 -7.48 -5.50 -3.74
C ILE A 122 -8.51 -5.43 -2.62
N HIS A 123 -8.10 -5.44 -1.36
CA HIS A 123 -9.02 -5.38 -0.23
C HIS A 123 -9.84 -4.10 -0.25
N LYS A 124 -9.21 -2.96 -0.54
CA LYS A 124 -9.91 -1.68 -0.69
C LYS A 124 -10.95 -1.72 -1.80
N LEU A 125 -10.57 -2.26 -2.96
CA LEU A 125 -11.47 -2.43 -4.09
C LEU A 125 -12.65 -3.35 -3.74
N LEU A 126 -12.37 -4.53 -3.16
CA LEU A 126 -13.40 -5.49 -2.79
C LEU A 126 -14.40 -4.87 -1.81
N LYS A 127 -13.91 -4.10 -0.85
CA LYS A 127 -14.75 -3.35 0.08
C LYS A 127 -15.64 -2.34 -0.63
N GLU A 128 -15.09 -1.57 -1.56
CA GLU A 128 -15.85 -0.56 -2.28
C GLU A 128 -16.91 -1.18 -3.19
N VAL A 129 -16.55 -2.22 -3.93
CA VAL A 129 -17.47 -2.97 -4.79
C VAL A 129 -18.58 -3.64 -3.98
N SER A 130 -18.26 -4.26 -2.84
CA SER A 130 -19.25 -4.89 -1.97
C SER A 130 -20.22 -3.87 -1.35
N ASN A 131 -19.72 -2.74 -0.87
CA ASN A 131 -20.55 -1.68 -0.30
C ASN A 131 -21.50 -1.06 -1.33
N ASN A 132 -21.04 -0.92 -2.57
CA ASN A 132 -21.86 -0.39 -3.67
C ASN A 132 -22.75 -1.45 -4.35
N LYS A 133 -22.59 -2.72 -3.96
CA LYS A 133 -23.27 -3.86 -4.60
C LYS A 133 -23.08 -3.89 -6.12
N GLU A 134 -21.86 -3.63 -6.55
CA GLU A 134 -21.52 -3.65 -7.97
C GLU A 134 -21.49 -5.07 -8.52
N ILE A 135 -21.97 -5.23 -9.74
CA ILE A 135 -21.93 -6.51 -10.45
C ILE A 135 -20.54 -6.70 -11.05
N VAL A 136 -19.89 -7.80 -10.73
CA VAL A 136 -18.58 -8.18 -11.25
C VAL A 136 -18.63 -9.52 -11.97
N ASN A 137 -17.81 -9.67 -13.03
CA ASN A 137 -17.66 -10.96 -13.69
C ASN A 137 -16.74 -11.88 -12.88
N VAL A 138 -17.21 -13.05 -12.51
CA VAL A 138 -16.49 -14.03 -11.67
C VAL A 138 -15.14 -14.41 -12.27
N LYS A 139 -15.09 -14.66 -13.57
CA LYS A 139 -13.85 -15.05 -14.26
C LYS A 139 -12.81 -13.92 -14.27
N GLU A 140 -13.23 -12.70 -14.50
CA GLU A 140 -12.34 -11.54 -14.44
C GLU A 140 -11.82 -11.29 -13.02
N LEU A 141 -12.68 -11.43 -12.01
CA LEU A 141 -12.29 -11.35 -10.61
C LEU A 141 -11.25 -12.43 -10.26
N MET A 142 -11.49 -13.67 -10.61
CA MET A 142 -10.54 -14.77 -10.38
C MET A 142 -9.21 -14.54 -11.12
N ASN A 143 -9.24 -14.06 -12.36
CA ASN A 143 -8.03 -13.75 -13.13
C ASN A 143 -7.22 -12.62 -12.48
N THR A 144 -7.88 -11.66 -11.87
CA THR A 144 -7.19 -10.58 -11.14
C THR A 144 -6.56 -11.10 -9.86
N LEU A 145 -7.29 -11.86 -9.06
CA LEU A 145 -6.80 -12.45 -7.82
C LEU A 145 -5.65 -13.45 -8.07
N SER A 146 -5.66 -14.16 -9.21
CA SER A 146 -4.61 -15.13 -9.54
C SER A 146 -3.21 -14.53 -9.74
N LYS A 147 -3.11 -13.21 -9.88
CA LYS A 147 -1.82 -12.49 -9.92
C LYS A 147 -1.10 -12.50 -8.57
N PHE A 148 -1.82 -12.78 -7.48
CA PHE A 148 -1.31 -12.72 -6.11
C PHE A 148 -1.12 -14.10 -5.49
N GLY A 149 -1.80 -15.11 -6.00
CA GLY A 149 -1.71 -16.46 -5.45
C GLY A 149 -2.55 -17.47 -6.22
N LYS A 150 -2.68 -18.66 -5.62
CA LYS A 150 -3.53 -19.70 -6.18
C LYS A 150 -4.99 -19.36 -5.86
N VAL A 151 -5.81 -19.28 -6.89
CA VAL A 151 -7.23 -18.98 -6.78
C VAL A 151 -8.05 -20.23 -7.07
N THR A 152 -9.06 -20.51 -6.22
CA THR A 152 -9.97 -21.63 -6.39
C THR A 152 -11.38 -21.16 -6.08
N LYS A 153 -12.36 -21.48 -6.93
CA LYS A 153 -13.77 -21.27 -6.62
C LYS A 153 -14.25 -22.45 -5.76
N ASN A 154 -14.85 -22.15 -4.65
CA ASN A 154 -15.50 -23.11 -3.78
C ASN A 154 -17.01 -23.03 -4.00
N GLU A 155 -17.56 -24.00 -4.74
CA GLU A 155 -18.97 -24.01 -5.11
C GLU A 155 -19.90 -24.31 -3.92
N GLU A 156 -19.40 -25.01 -2.90
CA GLU A 156 -20.19 -25.35 -1.71
C GLU A 156 -20.54 -24.12 -0.88
N TYR A 157 -19.61 -23.16 -0.84
CA TYR A 157 -19.74 -21.96 0.00
C TYR A 157 -19.90 -20.67 -0.82
N ASN A 158 -20.08 -20.75 -2.14
CA ASN A 158 -20.15 -19.58 -3.02
C ASN A 158 -19.00 -18.59 -2.77
N ARG A 159 -17.78 -19.09 -2.74
CA ARG A 159 -16.61 -18.38 -2.28
C ARG A 159 -15.43 -18.58 -3.22
N ILE A 160 -14.61 -17.56 -3.37
CA ILE A 160 -13.33 -17.61 -4.08
C ILE A 160 -12.23 -17.61 -3.02
N ASP A 161 -11.46 -18.69 -2.95
CA ASP A 161 -10.31 -18.83 -2.06
C ASP A 161 -9.05 -18.33 -2.78
N LEU A 162 -8.29 -17.43 -2.15
CA LEU A 162 -7.00 -16.96 -2.60
C LEU A 162 -5.92 -17.41 -1.62
N ILE A 163 -5.01 -18.28 -2.04
CA ILE A 163 -3.95 -18.84 -1.22
C ILE A 163 -2.62 -18.26 -1.67
N PHE A 164 -1.94 -17.55 -0.79
CA PHE A 164 -0.60 -16.99 -1.01
C PHE A 164 0.47 -18.08 -0.82
N GLY A 165 1.64 -17.86 -1.39
CA GLY A 165 2.74 -18.82 -1.37
C GLY A 165 3.27 -19.20 0.01
N ASP A 166 2.98 -18.41 1.04
CA ASP A 166 3.33 -18.64 2.44
C ASP A 166 2.23 -19.30 3.29
N LYS A 167 1.17 -19.79 2.64
CA LYS A 167 -0.02 -20.41 3.23
C LYS A 167 -1.02 -19.44 3.89
N SER A 168 -0.85 -18.16 3.73
CA SER A 168 -1.89 -17.19 4.06
C SER A 168 -3.03 -17.34 3.06
N SER A 169 -4.26 -17.08 3.50
CA SER A 169 -5.43 -17.18 2.64
C SER A 169 -6.39 -16.05 2.88
N ASP A 170 -7.01 -15.60 1.80
CA ASP A 170 -8.14 -14.70 1.82
C ASP A 170 -9.35 -15.37 1.16
N ASP A 171 -10.54 -15.07 1.64
CA ASP A 171 -11.79 -15.54 1.12
C ASP A 171 -12.58 -14.36 0.53
N VAL A 172 -13.11 -14.52 -0.65
CA VAL A 172 -14.05 -13.59 -1.27
C VAL A 172 -15.39 -14.28 -1.43
N TRP A 173 -16.36 -13.89 -0.63
CA TRP A 173 -17.71 -14.43 -0.67
C TRP A 173 -18.52 -13.72 -1.75
N ILE A 174 -19.19 -14.48 -2.58
CA ILE A 174 -19.93 -13.98 -3.72
C ILE A 174 -21.38 -14.46 -3.70
N LYS A 175 -22.30 -13.63 -4.23
CA LYS A 175 -23.65 -14.04 -4.56
C LYS A 175 -23.79 -14.03 -6.07
N GLU A 176 -23.88 -15.23 -6.66
CA GLU A 176 -24.05 -15.37 -8.10
C GLU A 176 -25.43 -14.85 -8.56
N ILE A 177 -25.46 -14.28 -9.77
CA ILE A 177 -26.66 -13.74 -10.39
C ILE A 177 -27.11 -14.66 -11.54
N ASP A 178 -26.16 -15.02 -12.43
CA ASP A 178 -26.45 -15.73 -13.69
C ASP A 178 -25.37 -16.78 -14.06
N GLY A 179 -24.55 -17.20 -13.10
CA GLY A 179 -23.45 -18.14 -13.32
C GLY A 179 -22.14 -17.51 -13.84
N GLU A 180 -22.21 -16.30 -14.42
CA GLU A 180 -21.03 -15.56 -14.87
C GLU A 180 -20.76 -14.32 -14.02
N ASN A 181 -21.81 -13.72 -13.52
CA ASN A 181 -21.74 -12.47 -12.76
C ASN A 181 -22.17 -12.68 -11.33
N CYS A 182 -21.60 -11.89 -10.43
CA CYS A 182 -21.90 -11.94 -9.01
C CYS A 182 -21.81 -10.57 -8.34
N TYR A 183 -22.37 -10.50 -7.13
CA TYR A 183 -22.02 -9.46 -6.14
C TYR A 183 -20.94 -10.00 -5.23
N ILE A 184 -20.01 -9.14 -4.79
CA ILE A 184 -19.14 -9.40 -3.66
C ILE A 184 -19.91 -9.04 -2.41
N VAL A 185 -20.22 -10.04 -1.56
CA VAL A 185 -21.01 -9.83 -0.34
C VAL A 185 -20.14 -9.72 0.90
N ALA A 186 -18.99 -10.41 0.90
CA ALA A 186 -18.01 -10.33 1.98
C ALA A 186 -16.62 -10.66 1.46
N TYR A 187 -15.59 -10.26 2.18
CA TYR A 187 -14.23 -10.70 1.94
C TYR A 187 -13.44 -10.63 3.24
N GLY A 188 -12.46 -11.45 3.36
CA GLY A 188 -11.60 -11.48 4.53
C GLY A 188 -10.64 -12.64 4.47
N GLY A 189 -9.72 -12.70 5.40
CA GLY A 189 -8.77 -13.77 5.43
C GLY A 189 -8.08 -13.92 6.77
N CYS A 190 -7.44 -15.05 6.98
CA CYS A 190 -6.59 -15.29 8.12
C CYS A 190 -5.16 -15.43 7.63
N ASP A 191 -4.39 -14.39 7.78
CA ASP A 191 -2.95 -14.42 7.65
C ASP A 191 -2.34 -14.59 9.05
N SER A 192 -1.47 -15.58 9.22
CA SER A 192 -0.69 -15.72 10.46
C SER A 192 0.19 -14.48 10.76
N ARG A 193 0.34 -13.63 9.77
CA ARG A 193 1.00 -12.33 9.84
C ARG A 193 0.04 -11.16 9.85
N CYS A 194 -1.26 -11.43 10.04
CA CYS A 194 -2.25 -10.38 10.17
C CYS A 194 -1.82 -9.41 11.25
N MET A 195 -1.38 -8.31 10.80
CA MET A 195 -1.12 -7.14 11.60
C MET A 195 -2.46 -6.53 11.99
N GLY A 196 -3.01 -7.07 13.03
CA GLY A 196 -4.27 -6.77 13.68
C GLY A 196 -5.15 -5.67 13.06
N GLY A 197 -6.33 -6.01 12.66
CA GLY A 197 -7.41 -5.08 12.38
C GLY A 197 -7.68 -4.74 10.91
N TRP A 198 -6.95 -5.29 9.95
CA TRP A 198 -7.12 -5.01 8.53
C TRP A 198 -8.13 -5.90 7.81
N ILE A 199 -8.42 -7.04 8.40
CA ILE A 199 -9.27 -8.03 7.79
C ILE A 199 -10.67 -7.80 8.30
N PHE A 200 -11.49 -7.22 7.46
CA PHE A 200 -12.90 -7.20 7.69
C PHE A 200 -13.42 -8.61 7.42
N ASP A 201 -13.79 -9.31 8.46
CA ASP A 201 -14.48 -10.58 8.36
C ASP A 201 -15.99 -10.32 8.33
N TYR A 202 -16.57 -10.38 7.14
CA TYR A 202 -18.01 -10.18 6.94
C TYR A 202 -18.81 -11.49 7.04
N ARG A 203 -18.21 -12.57 7.49
CA ARG A 203 -18.89 -13.87 7.60
C ARG A 203 -20.09 -13.84 8.54
N ASP A 204 -20.06 -12.95 9.52
CA ASP A 204 -21.18 -12.81 10.46
C ASP A 204 -22.38 -12.09 9.81
N GLU A 205 -22.14 -11.10 8.95
CA GLU A 205 -23.18 -10.45 8.16
C GLU A 205 -23.81 -11.37 7.14
N TYR A 206 -23.01 -12.30 6.57
CA TYR A 206 -23.50 -13.29 5.61
C TYR A 206 -24.42 -14.34 6.24
N LYS A 207 -24.22 -14.69 7.51
CA LYS A 207 -25.02 -15.67 8.24
C LYS A 207 -26.41 -15.16 8.63
N GLU A 208 -26.59 -13.85 8.74
CA GLU A 208 -27.89 -13.27 9.11
C GLU A 208 -28.88 -13.27 7.93
N GLU A 209 -28.39 -13.20 6.68
CA GLU A 209 -29.26 -13.22 5.50
C GLU A 209 -29.78 -14.64 5.12
N ASP A 210 -29.12 -15.70 5.58
CA ASP A 210 -29.54 -17.09 5.29
C ASP A 210 -30.59 -17.66 6.29
N ASN A 211 -31.00 -16.87 7.29
CA ASN A 211 -31.96 -17.29 8.32
C ASN A 211 -33.33 -16.63 8.22
N GLU A 212 -33.66 -15.96 7.12
CA GLU A 212 -35.00 -15.50 6.76
C GLU A 212 -35.52 -16.28 5.52
#